data_f498f2c13bb46a7f1a0a57d84eaacddb
#
_entry.id   f498f2c13bb46a7f1a0a57d84eaacddb
#
_cell.length_a   1.000
_cell.length_b   1.000
_cell.length_c   1.000
_cell.angle_alpha   90.00
_cell.angle_beta   90.00
_cell.angle_gamma   90.00
#
_symmetry.space_group_name_H-M   'P 1'
#
loop_
_entity.id
_entity.type
_entity.pdbx_description
1 polymer ?
#
loop_
_entity_poly.entity_id
_entity_poly.type
_entity_poly.pdbx_seq_one_letter_code
_entity_poly.pdbx_strand_id
1 'polypeptide(L)'
;MAFLDINNVRIAGISACVPSNISENKELSLLSKDEILKYIEITGVERKHWVKHDGSVCTSDLCVRSAEKLIDTLGWDKKEIEVLIFVCQTPDYKMPATACIIQDRLGPVWRRVPVASTAGIRM
;
A
#
# COMPACT_ATOMS: atom_id res chain seq x y z
N MET A 1 -9.00 26.12 11.01
CA MET A 1 -8.79 25.07 9.99
C MET A 1 -8.17 25.76 8.79
N ALA A 2 -6.99 25.34 8.33
CA ALA A 2 -6.36 25.92 7.14
C ALA A 2 -6.83 25.12 5.91
N PHE A 3 -7.31 25.82 4.90
CA PHE A 3 -7.65 25.23 3.59
C PHE A 3 -6.55 25.60 2.61
N LEU A 4 -6.06 24.61 1.87
CA LEU A 4 -5.14 24.81 0.76
C LEU A 4 -5.85 24.36 -0.52
N ASP A 5 -5.99 25.27 -1.46
CA ASP A 5 -6.54 24.98 -2.79
C ASP A 5 -5.38 25.00 -3.80
N ILE A 6 -5.15 23.86 -4.47
CA ILE A 6 -4.09 23.69 -5.46
C ILE A 6 -4.74 23.38 -6.79
N ASN A 7 -4.59 24.29 -7.74
CA ASN A 7 -5.11 24.17 -9.08
C ASN A 7 -4.09 23.49 -10.02
N ASN A 8 -4.57 22.95 -11.14
CA ASN A 8 -3.76 22.32 -12.18
C ASN A 8 -3.01 21.04 -11.73
N VAL A 9 -3.64 20.26 -10.84
CA VAL A 9 -3.15 18.96 -10.40
C VAL A 9 -3.79 17.86 -11.23
N ARG A 10 -3.00 16.83 -11.59
CA ARG A 10 -3.49 15.64 -12.29
C ARG A 10 -2.94 14.36 -11.65
N ILE A 11 -3.67 13.27 -11.77
CA ILE A 11 -3.16 11.92 -11.51
C ILE A 11 -2.35 11.48 -12.74
N ALA A 12 -1.05 11.33 -12.59
CA ALA A 12 -0.15 10.94 -13.68
C ALA A 12 -0.17 9.42 -13.94
N GLY A 13 -0.40 8.62 -12.89
CA GLY A 13 -0.49 7.16 -13.02
C GLY A 13 -0.90 6.50 -11.72
N ILE A 14 -1.26 5.23 -11.83
CA ILE A 14 -1.63 4.36 -10.71
C ILE A 14 -0.93 3.02 -10.91
N SER A 15 -0.37 2.46 -9.85
CA SER A 15 0.22 1.12 -9.85
C SER A 15 -0.23 0.36 -8.61
N ALA A 16 -0.33 -0.95 -8.72
CA ALA A 16 -0.66 -1.84 -7.62
C ALA A 16 0.31 -3.03 -7.58
N CYS A 17 0.61 -3.49 -6.37
CA CYS A 17 1.34 -4.71 -6.11
C CYS A 17 0.59 -5.51 -5.06
N VAL A 18 0.36 -6.79 -5.32
CA VAL A 18 -0.32 -7.72 -4.43
C VAL A 18 0.56 -8.94 -4.15
N PRO A 19 0.42 -9.59 -2.99
CA PRO A 19 1.11 -10.85 -2.72
C PRO A 19 0.74 -11.93 -3.73
N SER A 20 1.63 -12.87 -3.95
CA SER A 20 1.41 -13.99 -4.90
C SER A 20 0.42 -15.05 -4.38
N ASN A 21 0.30 -15.20 -3.05
CA ASN A 21 -0.59 -16.20 -2.49
C ASN A 21 -2.05 -15.78 -2.64
N ILE A 22 -2.86 -16.70 -3.11
CA ILE A 22 -4.30 -16.52 -3.27
C ILE A 22 -5.02 -17.52 -2.37
N SER A 23 -6.10 -17.09 -1.74
CA SER A 23 -7.00 -17.93 -0.97
C SER A 23 -8.42 -17.66 -1.41
N GLU A 24 -9.19 -18.71 -1.57
CA GLU A 24 -10.63 -18.62 -1.88
C GLU A 24 -11.43 -18.47 -0.59
N ASN A 25 -12.37 -17.55 -0.58
CA ASN A 25 -13.24 -17.35 0.59
C ASN A 25 -14.19 -18.54 0.82
N LYS A 26 -14.43 -19.35 -0.20
CA LYS A 26 -15.18 -20.62 -0.07
C LYS A 26 -14.52 -21.65 0.84
N GLU A 27 -13.21 -21.52 1.07
CA GLU A 27 -12.41 -22.43 1.90
C GLU A 27 -12.21 -21.93 3.34
N LEU A 28 -12.90 -20.87 3.75
CA LEU A 28 -12.82 -20.35 5.11
C LEU A 28 -13.42 -21.36 6.09
N SER A 29 -12.57 -21.89 6.97
CA SER A 29 -12.95 -22.87 7.98
C SER A 29 -13.65 -22.30 9.21
N LEU A 30 -13.67 -20.98 9.35
CA LEU A 30 -14.21 -20.28 10.52
C LEU A 30 -15.72 -19.99 10.43
N LEU A 31 -16.31 -20.13 9.25
CA LEU A 31 -17.71 -19.83 8.98
C LEU A 31 -18.43 -21.05 8.41
N SER A 32 -19.73 -21.15 8.63
CA SER A 32 -20.57 -22.13 7.95
C SER A 32 -20.69 -21.82 6.45
N LYS A 33 -21.07 -22.82 5.66
CA LYS A 33 -21.21 -22.65 4.21
C LYS A 33 -22.22 -21.55 3.84
N ASP A 34 -23.30 -21.45 4.58
CA ASP A 34 -24.34 -20.44 4.32
C ASP A 34 -23.87 -19.03 4.66
N GLU A 35 -23.07 -18.87 5.73
CA GLU A 35 -22.47 -17.60 6.09
C GLU A 35 -21.42 -17.16 5.06
N ILE A 36 -20.62 -18.09 4.54
CA ILE A 36 -19.65 -17.84 3.48
C ILE A 36 -20.35 -17.35 2.21
N LEU A 37 -21.45 -18.01 1.80
CA LEU A 37 -22.20 -17.61 0.62
C LEU A 37 -22.79 -16.21 0.79
N LYS A 38 -23.38 -15.90 1.95
CA LYS A 38 -23.87 -14.56 2.27
C LYS A 38 -22.75 -13.52 2.28
N TYR A 39 -21.58 -13.86 2.83
CA TYR A 39 -20.44 -12.97 2.84
C TYR A 39 -19.98 -12.63 1.42
N ILE A 40 -19.88 -13.64 0.54
CA ILE A 40 -19.50 -13.44 -0.87
C ILE A 40 -20.57 -12.61 -1.61
N GLU A 41 -21.86 -12.89 -1.37
CA GLU A 41 -22.97 -12.16 -1.97
C GLU A 41 -22.94 -10.67 -1.59
N ILE A 42 -22.72 -10.36 -0.31
CA ILE A 42 -22.71 -8.98 0.20
C ILE A 42 -21.45 -8.22 -0.25
N THR A 43 -20.30 -8.87 -0.21
CA THR A 43 -19.01 -8.20 -0.45
C THR A 43 -18.54 -8.26 -1.91
N GLY A 44 -19.03 -9.22 -2.68
CA GLY A 44 -18.52 -9.53 -4.02
C GLY A 44 -17.11 -10.15 -4.03
N VAL A 45 -16.55 -10.46 -2.86
CA VAL A 45 -15.16 -10.94 -2.72
C VAL A 45 -15.13 -12.47 -2.70
N GLU A 46 -14.74 -13.08 -3.80
CA GLU A 46 -14.57 -14.54 -3.91
C GLU A 46 -13.16 -14.99 -3.50
N ARG A 47 -12.16 -14.20 -3.82
CA ARG A 47 -10.74 -14.51 -3.62
C ARG A 47 -10.01 -13.32 -3.02
N LYS A 48 -8.99 -13.60 -2.22
CA LYS A 48 -8.11 -12.59 -1.63
C LYS A 48 -6.64 -12.96 -1.79
N HIS A 49 -5.80 -11.95 -1.99
CA HIS A 49 -4.36 -12.09 -1.86
C HIS A 49 -3.95 -11.95 -0.39
N TRP A 50 -2.98 -12.72 0.05
CA TRP A 50 -2.52 -12.67 1.42
C TRP A 50 -1.02 -12.87 1.54
N VAL A 51 -0.44 -12.34 2.61
CA VAL A 51 0.96 -12.49 2.97
C VAL A 51 1.10 -13.57 4.03
N LYS A 52 2.09 -14.46 3.90
CA LYS A 52 2.42 -15.41 4.97
C LYS A 52 2.87 -14.66 6.21
N HIS A 53 2.46 -15.15 7.38
CA HIS A 53 2.83 -14.57 8.66
C HIS A 53 4.24 -15.01 9.12
N ASP A 54 5.15 -15.24 8.16
CA ASP A 54 6.54 -15.64 8.40
C ASP A 54 7.54 -14.47 8.31
N GLY A 55 7.03 -13.26 8.09
CA GLY A 55 7.84 -12.05 7.93
C GLY A 55 8.59 -11.96 6.60
N SER A 56 8.32 -12.86 5.64
CA SER A 56 9.01 -12.88 4.35
C SER A 56 8.65 -11.70 3.44
N VAL A 57 7.47 -11.10 3.62
CA VAL A 57 6.98 -9.94 2.87
C VAL A 57 6.35 -8.94 3.81
N CYS A 58 6.85 -7.72 3.80
CA CYS A 58 6.33 -6.59 4.56
C CYS A 58 5.51 -5.65 3.68
N THR A 59 4.77 -4.73 4.30
CA THR A 59 4.00 -3.71 3.57
C THR A 59 4.90 -2.84 2.71
N SER A 60 6.10 -2.47 3.22
CA SER A 60 7.08 -1.71 2.44
C SER A 60 7.55 -2.42 1.18
N ASP A 61 7.64 -3.76 1.17
CA ASP A 61 8.06 -4.53 -0.01
C ASP A 61 7.08 -4.34 -1.17
N LEU A 62 5.78 -4.42 -0.87
CA LEU A 62 4.73 -4.23 -1.87
C LEU A 62 4.70 -2.78 -2.37
N CYS A 63 4.88 -1.83 -1.46
CA CYS A 63 4.89 -0.40 -1.80
C CYS A 63 6.09 -0.03 -2.67
N VAL A 64 7.29 -0.51 -2.34
CA VAL A 64 8.51 -0.24 -3.13
C VAL A 64 8.36 -0.82 -4.55
N ARG A 65 7.92 -2.07 -4.68
CA ARG A 65 7.73 -2.69 -6.00
C ARG A 65 6.70 -1.96 -6.85
N SER A 66 5.60 -1.53 -6.22
CA SER A 66 4.56 -0.75 -6.91
C SER A 66 5.09 0.61 -7.36
N ALA A 67 5.82 1.30 -6.48
CA ALA A 67 6.40 2.61 -6.78
C ALA A 67 7.47 2.54 -7.89
N GLU A 68 8.39 1.57 -7.83
CA GLU A 68 9.40 1.36 -8.86
C GLU A 68 8.75 1.14 -10.22
N LYS A 69 7.77 0.22 -10.30
CA LYS A 69 7.05 -0.04 -11.55
C LYS A 69 6.37 1.22 -12.09
N LEU A 70 5.78 2.04 -11.22
CA LEU A 70 5.12 3.27 -11.64
C LEU A 70 6.11 4.29 -12.18
N ILE A 71 7.21 4.52 -11.46
CA ILE A 71 8.28 5.45 -11.83
C ILE A 71 8.87 5.05 -13.18
N ASP A 72 9.20 3.76 -13.36
CA ASP A 72 9.74 3.23 -14.61
C ASP A 72 8.75 3.37 -15.76
N THR A 73 7.47 3.07 -15.53
CA THR A 73 6.42 3.17 -16.55
C THR A 73 6.21 4.62 -17.02
N LEU A 74 6.32 5.58 -16.08
CA LEU A 74 6.16 7.00 -16.39
C LEU A 74 7.45 7.64 -16.92
N GLY A 75 8.58 6.94 -16.84
CA GLY A 75 9.89 7.47 -17.22
C GLY A 75 10.36 8.64 -16.34
N TRP A 76 9.94 8.66 -15.07
CA TRP A 76 10.31 9.74 -14.16
C TRP A 76 11.69 9.56 -13.57
N ASP A 77 12.42 10.66 -13.42
CA ASP A 77 13.62 10.67 -12.57
C ASP A 77 13.15 10.68 -11.09
N LYS A 78 13.66 9.75 -10.30
CA LYS A 78 13.39 9.68 -8.85
C LYS A 78 13.75 11.00 -8.14
N LYS A 79 14.67 11.80 -8.71
CA LYS A 79 15.09 13.10 -8.18
C LYS A 79 14.02 14.18 -8.29
N GLU A 80 13.05 13.99 -9.18
CA GLU A 80 11.95 14.94 -9.39
C GLU A 80 10.80 14.72 -8.42
N ILE A 81 10.82 13.60 -7.65
CA ILE A 81 9.79 13.31 -6.68
C ILE A 81 10.10 14.10 -5.40
N GLU A 82 9.23 15.03 -5.05
CA GLU A 82 9.43 15.93 -3.91
C GLU A 82 8.74 15.45 -2.63
N VAL A 83 7.65 14.69 -2.74
CA VAL A 83 6.86 14.27 -1.58
C VAL A 83 6.49 12.79 -1.68
N LEU A 84 6.73 12.04 -0.59
CA LEU A 84 6.24 10.69 -0.38
C LEU A 84 5.22 10.69 0.75
N ILE A 85 3.98 10.30 0.45
CA ILE A 85 2.94 10.13 1.45
C ILE A 85 2.61 8.65 1.53
N PHE A 86 2.82 8.06 2.71
CA PHE A 86 2.50 6.68 2.99
C PHE A 86 1.36 6.57 3.99
N VAL A 87 0.26 5.94 3.59
CA VAL A 87 -0.92 5.71 4.43
C VAL A 87 -1.14 4.22 4.56
N CYS A 88 -1.13 3.70 5.78
CA CYS A 88 -1.37 2.28 6.03
C CYS A 88 -1.98 2.03 7.41
N GLN A 89 -2.59 0.85 7.57
CA GLN A 89 -3.05 0.31 8.86
C GLN A 89 -2.07 -0.72 9.44
N THR A 90 -1.18 -1.25 8.62
CA THR A 90 -0.22 -2.30 8.97
C THR A 90 1.20 -1.87 8.66
N PRO A 91 1.79 -0.95 9.45
CA PRO A 91 3.18 -0.55 9.27
C PRO A 91 4.13 -1.71 9.56
N ASP A 92 5.30 -1.74 8.91
CA ASP A 92 6.31 -2.77 9.16
C ASP A 92 6.82 -2.71 10.61
N TYR A 93 7.04 -1.49 11.10
CA TYR A 93 7.50 -1.20 12.45
C TYR A 93 6.77 0.02 13.04
N LYS A 94 6.75 0.10 14.36
CA LYS A 94 6.30 1.31 15.04
C LYS A 94 7.29 2.45 14.84
N MET A 95 8.59 2.15 14.82
CA MET A 95 9.70 3.05 14.54
C MET A 95 10.87 2.24 13.94
N PRO A 96 11.54 2.74 12.89
CA PRO A 96 11.25 3.98 12.16
C PRO A 96 9.91 3.91 11.38
N ALA A 97 9.37 5.08 11.00
CA ALA A 97 8.17 5.12 10.16
C ALA A 97 8.42 4.37 8.84
N THR A 98 7.46 3.53 8.42
CA THR A 98 7.59 2.74 7.18
C THR A 98 7.85 3.59 5.95
N ALA A 99 7.37 4.83 5.92
CA ALA A 99 7.68 5.77 4.84
C ALA A 99 9.17 6.08 4.70
N CYS A 100 9.92 6.14 5.83
CA CYS A 100 11.38 6.31 5.80
C CYS A 100 12.08 5.09 5.20
N ILE A 101 11.57 3.89 5.49
CA ILE A 101 12.08 2.63 4.91
C ILE A 101 11.84 2.61 3.41
N ILE A 102 10.64 2.98 2.97
CA ILE A 102 10.28 3.07 1.56
C ILE A 102 11.17 4.08 0.85
N GLN A 103 11.37 5.26 1.45
CA GLN A 103 12.23 6.30 0.91
C GLN A 103 13.68 5.82 0.71
N ASP A 104 14.27 5.20 1.73
CA ASP A 104 15.64 4.67 1.67
C ASP A 104 15.78 3.63 0.56
N ARG A 105 14.83 2.70 0.45
CA ARG A 105 14.84 1.62 -0.54
C ARG A 105 14.62 2.10 -1.97
N LEU A 106 13.86 3.16 -2.18
CA LEU A 106 13.66 3.77 -3.50
C LEU A 106 14.91 4.56 -3.96
N GLY A 107 15.82 4.87 -3.04
CA GLY A 107 17.09 5.51 -3.32
C GLY A 107 17.26 6.90 -2.69
N PRO A 108 18.49 7.32 -2.42
CA PRO A 108 18.80 8.45 -1.53
C PRO A 108 18.63 9.86 -2.13
N VAL A 109 17.91 10.01 -3.24
CA VAL A 109 17.98 11.25 -4.03
C VAL A 109 16.88 12.27 -3.76
N TRP A 110 16.02 11.98 -2.80
CA TRP A 110 14.89 12.85 -2.42
C TRP A 110 15.40 14.07 -1.64
N ARG A 111 15.51 15.19 -2.29
CA ARG A 111 16.18 16.39 -1.76
C ARG A 111 15.51 17.02 -0.53
N ARG A 112 14.21 16.86 -0.35
CA ARG A 112 13.44 17.34 0.81
C ARG A 112 12.11 16.60 0.84
N VAL A 113 12.00 15.52 1.60
CA VAL A 113 10.72 14.83 1.70
C VAL A 113 10.18 14.97 3.10
N PRO A 114 9.09 15.69 3.31
CA PRO A 114 8.29 15.50 4.49
C PRO A 114 7.65 14.12 4.39
N VAL A 115 8.10 13.20 5.24
CA VAL A 115 7.52 11.87 5.36
C VAL A 115 6.28 11.98 6.21
N ALA A 116 5.10 11.87 5.61
CA ALA A 116 3.87 11.75 6.36
C ALA A 116 3.49 10.26 6.46
N SER A 117 3.46 9.76 7.67
CA SER A 117 2.90 8.44 7.99
C SER A 117 1.65 8.66 8.82
N THR A 118 0.49 8.29 8.31
CA THR A 118 -0.73 8.22 9.12
C THR A 118 -0.98 6.77 9.50
N ALA A 119 -0.62 6.43 10.74
CA ALA A 119 -1.06 5.19 11.34
C ALA A 119 -2.42 5.42 12.00
N GLY A 120 -3.44 4.69 11.53
CA GLY A 120 -4.61 4.42 12.33
C GLY A 120 -5.74 5.45 12.29
N ILE A 121 -6.73 5.17 11.47
CA ILE A 121 -8.12 5.45 11.85
C ILE A 121 -8.45 4.42 12.92
N ARG A 122 -8.51 4.84 14.18
CA ARG A 122 -9.21 4.06 15.21
C ARG A 122 -10.71 4.26 14.95
N MET A 123 -11.40 3.19 14.59
CA MET A 123 -12.85 3.11 14.78
C MET A 123 -13.14 2.85 16.24
#